data_91fdeaa2c35efaba49f3dfc521950950
#
_entry.id   91fdeaa2c35efaba49f3dfc521950950
#
_cell.length_a   1.000
_cell.length_b   1.000
_cell.length_c   1.000
_cell.angle_alpha   90.00
_cell.angle_beta   90.00
_cell.angle_gamma   90.00
#
_symmetry.space_group_name_H-M   'P 1'
#
loop_
_entity.id
_entity.type
_entity.pdbx_description
1 polymer ?
#
loop_
_entity_poly.entity_id
_entity_poly.type
_entity_poly.pdbx_seq_one_letter_code
_entity_poly.pdbx_strand_id
1 'polypeptide(L)'
;MKVTLSQQELESRLWAAANSLRGPVDPSDFKAYIFPLLFYKRVTDAWDDEHARAVADFGADVSPDVEADYHRFQLPEGCHWRDLRKVSENVGVALQNILDRIQQANPDTLAGIFGDVAWGNKDKLPEHALLNLIEAFHTLDLSPGRVGHDVLGNAYEYLLKQFADESGKKAGEFFTPRSVVRLLTRILDPQPTDTVYDPACGSGGMLVEAANEVLESGGSLRQMRFYGQEVSLTTAAIARMNLFLHDVEDVVIRRGDTLRDPKFLDERGHLQRFDVVITNPPFSLKNWGVEVWNHDPWGRAACGVPPPSNGDFAWVQHMLASMTPVTGRVGVVMPHGVLFRGGAEGAIRQCLLRSDRLDAVVGLAPNLFYSTGIPASLLIFRATKAPDRRGRVLFVDGSKRFAKGRNQNNLRPDDVDALVAAYRSGADPDGEGGAEVRLVPLTEVEANGWDLNIGRYVKGAAAEVVDVETALVELAEAQQALREAEDRLAERLAEAGYA
;
A
#
# COMPACT_ATOMS: atom_id res chain seq x y z
N MET A 1 -22.42 13.48 -27.41
CA MET A 1 -21.27 13.26 -26.52
C MET A 1 -21.81 12.92 -25.15
N LYS A 2 -21.59 11.69 -24.67
CA LYS A 2 -21.91 11.31 -23.28
C LYS A 2 -20.90 12.03 -22.37
N VAL A 3 -21.37 12.80 -21.38
CA VAL A 3 -20.52 13.55 -20.44
C VAL A 3 -19.74 12.54 -19.60
N THR A 4 -18.40 12.54 -19.67
CA THR A 4 -17.53 11.78 -18.78
C THR A 4 -17.59 12.37 -17.39
N LEU A 5 -17.70 11.52 -16.36
CA LEU A 5 -17.63 11.96 -14.97
C LEU A 5 -16.19 12.43 -14.66
N SER A 6 -16.07 13.59 -14.04
CA SER A 6 -14.78 14.02 -13.51
C SER A 6 -14.40 13.19 -12.27
N GLN A 7 -13.10 13.07 -11.98
CA GLN A 7 -12.61 12.38 -10.79
C GLN A 7 -13.26 12.92 -9.51
N GLN A 8 -13.28 14.24 -9.32
CA GLN A 8 -13.83 14.86 -8.11
C GLN A 8 -15.34 14.60 -7.95
N GLU A 9 -16.08 14.57 -9.04
CA GLU A 9 -17.52 14.25 -9.01
C GLU A 9 -17.75 12.78 -8.63
N LEU A 10 -16.95 11.86 -9.19
CA LEU A 10 -17.02 10.44 -8.86
C LEU A 10 -16.65 10.19 -7.39
N GLU A 11 -15.55 10.77 -6.90
CA GLU A 11 -15.13 10.69 -5.50
C GLU A 11 -16.23 11.17 -4.55
N SER A 12 -16.85 12.32 -4.86
CA SER A 12 -17.94 12.90 -4.05
C SER A 12 -19.16 11.97 -3.99
N ARG A 13 -19.56 11.39 -5.13
CA ARG A 13 -20.72 10.49 -5.20
C ARG A 13 -20.43 9.15 -4.50
N LEU A 14 -19.25 8.59 -4.67
CA LEU A 14 -18.86 7.35 -4.01
C LEU A 14 -18.76 7.55 -2.48
N TRP A 15 -18.25 8.69 -2.05
CA TRP A 15 -18.22 9.04 -0.63
C TRP A 15 -19.62 9.25 -0.05
N ALA A 16 -20.52 9.87 -0.80
CA ALA A 16 -21.93 10.00 -0.39
C ALA A 16 -22.62 8.63 -0.27
N ALA A 17 -22.35 7.70 -1.20
CA ALA A 17 -22.84 6.33 -1.11
C ALA A 17 -22.29 5.61 0.14
N ALA A 18 -20.99 5.74 0.44
CA ALA A 18 -20.38 5.19 1.63
C ALA A 18 -21.03 5.73 2.92
N ASN A 19 -21.32 7.03 2.95
CA ASN A 19 -21.95 7.67 4.09
C ASN A 19 -23.40 7.20 4.34
N SER A 20 -24.04 6.56 3.39
CA SER A 20 -25.38 5.96 3.60
C SER A 20 -25.37 4.79 4.63
N LEU A 21 -24.19 4.22 4.87
CA LEU A 21 -24.00 3.18 5.89
C LEU A 21 -23.80 3.72 7.30
N ARG A 22 -23.62 5.05 7.47
CA ARG A 22 -23.39 5.64 8.81
C ARG A 22 -24.58 5.46 9.72
N GLY A 23 -24.28 5.04 10.95
CA GLY A 23 -25.27 4.72 11.97
C GLY A 23 -25.62 3.23 12.01
N PRO A 24 -26.14 2.63 10.93
CA PRO A 24 -26.46 1.19 10.91
C PRO A 24 -25.25 0.25 10.93
N VAL A 25 -24.09 0.68 10.37
CA VAL A 25 -22.91 -0.16 10.19
C VAL A 25 -21.68 0.48 10.85
N ASP A 26 -20.80 -0.32 11.43
CA ASP A 26 -19.53 0.16 11.99
C ASP A 26 -18.63 0.71 10.87
N PRO A 27 -18.03 1.90 11.03
CA PRO A 27 -17.14 2.47 10.01
C PRO A 27 -15.97 1.57 9.62
N SER A 28 -15.48 0.71 10.51
CA SER A 28 -14.42 -0.25 10.20
C SER A 28 -14.84 -1.30 9.16
N ASP A 29 -16.13 -1.56 9.03
CA ASP A 29 -16.70 -2.56 8.12
C ASP A 29 -17.14 -1.96 6.76
N PHE A 30 -17.18 -0.63 6.61
CA PHE A 30 -17.64 0.02 5.37
C PHE A 30 -16.94 -0.50 4.12
N LYS A 31 -15.63 -0.63 4.18
CA LYS A 31 -14.83 -1.11 3.05
C LYS A 31 -15.24 -2.50 2.58
N ALA A 32 -15.61 -3.38 3.51
CA ALA A 32 -16.03 -4.74 3.19
C ALA A 32 -17.34 -4.80 2.37
N TYR A 33 -18.20 -3.80 2.51
CA TYR A 33 -19.47 -3.72 1.76
C TYR A 33 -19.35 -2.86 0.49
N ILE A 34 -18.63 -1.75 0.57
CA ILE A 34 -18.58 -0.75 -0.51
C ILE A 34 -17.77 -1.25 -1.70
N PHE A 35 -16.59 -1.80 -1.46
CA PHE A 35 -15.70 -2.19 -2.56
C PHE A 35 -16.23 -3.35 -3.40
N PRO A 36 -16.79 -4.44 -2.85
CA PRO A 36 -17.40 -5.48 -3.67
C PRO A 36 -18.60 -4.97 -4.47
N LEU A 37 -19.43 -4.07 -3.91
CA LEU A 37 -20.55 -3.49 -4.66
C LEU A 37 -20.10 -2.55 -5.76
N LEU A 38 -19.09 -1.71 -5.51
CA LEU A 38 -18.46 -0.88 -6.53
C LEU A 38 -17.91 -1.71 -7.68
N PHE A 39 -17.21 -2.78 -7.35
CA PHE A 39 -16.65 -3.69 -8.32
C PHE A 39 -17.74 -4.44 -9.11
N TYR A 40 -18.75 -4.97 -8.43
CA TYR A 40 -19.90 -5.60 -9.09
C TYR A 40 -20.63 -4.65 -10.02
N LYS A 41 -20.86 -3.40 -9.59
CA LYS A 41 -21.46 -2.36 -10.47
C LYS A 41 -20.60 -2.10 -11.70
N ARG A 42 -19.26 -1.97 -11.54
CA ARG A 42 -18.33 -1.81 -12.67
C ARG A 42 -18.39 -2.96 -13.65
N VAL A 43 -18.39 -4.21 -13.14
CA VAL A 43 -18.46 -5.42 -13.99
C VAL A 43 -19.74 -5.42 -14.83
N THR A 44 -20.89 -5.13 -14.22
CA THR A 44 -22.16 -5.13 -14.96
C THR A 44 -22.28 -3.97 -15.94
N ASP A 45 -21.79 -2.79 -15.58
CA ASP A 45 -21.81 -1.62 -16.48
C ASP A 45 -20.83 -1.78 -17.66
N ALA A 46 -19.67 -2.44 -17.41
CA ALA A 46 -18.72 -2.76 -18.47
C ALA A 46 -19.32 -3.78 -19.44
N TRP A 47 -19.98 -4.80 -18.92
CA TRP A 47 -20.66 -5.80 -19.74
C TRP A 47 -21.73 -5.17 -20.64
N ASP A 48 -22.56 -4.26 -20.11
CA ASP A 48 -23.58 -3.57 -20.88
C ASP A 48 -22.95 -2.69 -22.01
N ASP A 49 -21.80 -2.06 -21.78
CA ASP A 49 -21.06 -1.27 -22.78
C ASP A 49 -20.41 -2.17 -23.86
N GLU A 50 -19.89 -3.34 -23.46
CA GLU A 50 -19.33 -4.36 -24.34
C GLU A 50 -20.43 -4.99 -25.23
N HIS A 51 -21.58 -5.33 -24.65
CA HIS A 51 -22.75 -5.79 -25.39
C HIS A 51 -23.20 -4.76 -26.42
N ALA A 52 -23.31 -3.49 -26.02
CA ALA A 52 -23.69 -2.42 -26.94
C ALA A 52 -22.72 -2.27 -28.13
N ARG A 53 -21.43 -2.52 -27.91
CA ARG A 53 -20.40 -2.52 -28.97
C ARG A 53 -20.57 -3.73 -29.89
N ALA A 54 -20.77 -4.94 -29.35
CA ALA A 54 -21.01 -6.13 -30.13
C ALA A 54 -22.26 -5.97 -31.04
N VAL A 55 -23.33 -5.42 -30.50
CA VAL A 55 -24.57 -5.11 -31.27
C VAL A 55 -24.33 -4.04 -32.34
N ALA A 56 -23.51 -3.02 -32.06
CA ALA A 56 -23.16 -2.00 -33.03
C ALA A 56 -22.36 -2.56 -34.24
N ASP A 57 -21.46 -3.52 -33.96
CA ASP A 57 -20.56 -4.09 -34.97
C ASP A 57 -21.22 -5.22 -35.79
N PHE A 58 -22.11 -6.03 -35.17
CA PHE A 58 -22.68 -7.24 -35.79
C PHE A 58 -24.21 -7.22 -35.90
N GLY A 59 -24.90 -6.22 -35.38
CA GLY A 59 -26.35 -6.14 -35.35
C GLY A 59 -27.00 -6.74 -34.11
N ALA A 60 -28.31 -6.56 -33.96
CA ALA A 60 -29.07 -6.99 -32.79
C ALA A 60 -29.12 -8.52 -32.59
N ASP A 61 -28.87 -9.29 -33.63
CA ASP A 61 -28.88 -10.77 -33.59
C ASP A 61 -27.47 -11.35 -33.52
N VAL A 62 -26.53 -10.65 -32.86
CA VAL A 62 -25.16 -11.16 -32.65
C VAL A 62 -25.20 -12.55 -31.99
N SER A 63 -24.43 -13.49 -32.55
CA SER A 63 -24.39 -14.85 -31.97
C SER A 63 -23.70 -14.86 -30.62
N PRO A 64 -24.13 -15.74 -29.68
CA PRO A 64 -23.52 -15.82 -28.35
C PRO A 64 -21.99 -16.05 -28.37
N ASP A 65 -21.49 -16.80 -29.35
CA ASP A 65 -20.04 -17.09 -29.47
C ASP A 65 -19.25 -15.80 -29.85
N VAL A 66 -19.78 -15.00 -30.78
CA VAL A 66 -19.18 -13.72 -31.17
C VAL A 66 -19.31 -12.70 -30.05
N GLU A 67 -20.44 -12.68 -29.37
CA GLU A 67 -20.68 -11.78 -28.25
C GLU A 67 -19.70 -12.09 -27.08
N ALA A 68 -19.43 -13.38 -26.83
CA ALA A 68 -18.53 -13.82 -25.75
C ALA A 68 -17.09 -13.26 -25.94
N ASP A 69 -16.64 -13.05 -27.20
CA ASP A 69 -15.32 -12.48 -27.49
C ASP A 69 -15.21 -10.99 -27.13
N TYR A 70 -16.34 -10.32 -26.95
CA TYR A 70 -16.41 -8.91 -26.51
C TYR A 70 -16.32 -8.76 -25.01
N HIS A 71 -16.70 -9.82 -24.27
CA HIS A 71 -16.84 -9.76 -22.82
C HIS A 71 -15.57 -10.17 -22.11
N ARG A 72 -15.03 -9.26 -21.31
CA ARG A 72 -13.93 -9.56 -20.41
C ARG A 72 -14.31 -10.58 -19.34
N PHE A 73 -15.58 -10.60 -18.92
CA PHE A 73 -16.12 -11.51 -17.91
C PHE A 73 -17.43 -12.14 -18.36
N GLN A 74 -17.61 -13.40 -18.00
CA GLN A 74 -18.88 -14.07 -18.13
C GLN A 74 -19.84 -13.58 -17.05
N LEU A 75 -20.99 -13.08 -17.44
CA LEU A 75 -22.04 -12.65 -16.53
C LEU A 75 -23.24 -13.58 -16.66
N PRO A 76 -23.47 -14.53 -15.73
CA PRO A 76 -24.58 -15.47 -15.81
C PRO A 76 -25.93 -14.78 -15.83
N GLU A 77 -26.93 -15.41 -16.49
CA GLU A 77 -28.30 -14.91 -16.50
C GLU A 77 -28.82 -14.66 -15.08
N GLY A 78 -29.51 -13.54 -14.86
CA GLY A 78 -30.00 -13.12 -13.54
C GLY A 78 -28.93 -12.58 -12.59
N CYS A 79 -27.69 -12.32 -13.07
CA CYS A 79 -26.61 -11.77 -12.27
C CYS A 79 -26.29 -10.32 -12.58
N HIS A 80 -27.09 -9.64 -13.39
CA HIS A 80 -26.95 -8.21 -13.66
C HIS A 80 -27.37 -7.34 -12.47
N TRP A 81 -26.84 -6.13 -12.39
CA TRP A 81 -27.27 -5.11 -11.43
C TRP A 81 -28.78 -4.85 -11.47
N ARG A 82 -29.35 -4.81 -12.68
CA ARG A 82 -30.80 -4.68 -12.89
C ARG A 82 -31.61 -5.87 -12.30
N ASP A 83 -31.04 -7.04 -12.19
CA ASP A 83 -31.71 -8.20 -11.63
C ASP A 83 -31.69 -8.19 -10.10
N LEU A 84 -30.57 -7.77 -9.49
CA LEU A 84 -30.50 -7.52 -8.05
C LEU A 84 -31.58 -6.52 -7.59
N ARG A 85 -31.81 -5.46 -8.36
CA ARG A 85 -32.81 -4.44 -8.04
C ARG A 85 -34.27 -4.90 -8.11
N LYS A 86 -34.56 -6.02 -8.76
CA LYS A 86 -35.90 -6.64 -8.77
C LYS A 86 -36.19 -7.43 -7.48
N VAL A 87 -35.16 -7.71 -6.67
CA VAL A 87 -35.32 -8.48 -5.44
C VAL A 87 -35.84 -7.56 -4.34
N SER A 88 -36.99 -7.91 -3.76
CA SER A 88 -37.68 -7.12 -2.72
C SER A 88 -37.45 -7.65 -1.29
N GLU A 89 -37.03 -8.91 -1.14
CA GLU A 89 -36.84 -9.57 0.16
C GLU A 89 -35.55 -10.37 0.18
N ASN A 90 -34.90 -10.42 1.35
CA ASN A 90 -33.63 -11.14 1.54
C ASN A 90 -32.56 -10.73 0.52
N VAL A 91 -32.49 -9.45 0.22
CA VAL A 91 -31.62 -8.85 -0.80
C VAL A 91 -30.14 -9.23 -0.59
N GLY A 92 -29.69 -9.27 0.68
CA GLY A 92 -28.31 -9.68 1.00
C GLY A 92 -28.01 -11.14 0.61
N VAL A 93 -28.96 -12.06 0.79
CA VAL A 93 -28.80 -13.47 0.36
C VAL A 93 -28.80 -13.57 -1.17
N ALA A 94 -29.66 -12.82 -1.83
CA ALA A 94 -29.70 -12.77 -3.29
C ALA A 94 -28.38 -12.20 -3.87
N LEU A 95 -27.88 -11.13 -3.29
CA LEU A 95 -26.58 -10.53 -3.66
C LEU A 95 -25.45 -11.55 -3.48
N GLN A 96 -25.38 -12.25 -2.34
CA GLN A 96 -24.37 -13.30 -2.12
C GLN A 96 -24.40 -14.34 -3.24
N ASN A 97 -25.58 -14.87 -3.57
CA ASN A 97 -25.74 -15.86 -4.63
C ASN A 97 -25.31 -15.33 -6.01
N ILE A 98 -25.61 -14.08 -6.31
CA ILE A 98 -25.19 -13.40 -7.56
C ILE A 98 -23.66 -13.35 -7.62
N LEU A 99 -23.01 -12.84 -6.57
CA LEU A 99 -21.55 -12.70 -6.51
C LEU A 99 -20.85 -14.05 -6.61
N ASP A 100 -21.37 -15.08 -5.93
CA ASP A 100 -20.82 -16.43 -6.00
C ASP A 100 -20.95 -17.04 -7.41
N ARG A 101 -22.06 -16.84 -8.09
CA ARG A 101 -22.26 -17.30 -9.48
C ARG A 101 -21.33 -16.58 -10.46
N ILE A 102 -21.08 -15.28 -10.28
CA ILE A 102 -20.12 -14.52 -11.10
C ILE A 102 -18.72 -15.07 -10.90
N GLN A 103 -18.30 -15.36 -9.66
CA GLN A 103 -16.99 -15.96 -9.38
C GLN A 103 -16.85 -17.36 -10.00
N GLN A 104 -17.89 -18.18 -9.90
CA GLN A 104 -17.89 -19.54 -10.47
C GLN A 104 -17.81 -19.53 -12.00
N ALA A 105 -18.40 -18.55 -12.65
CA ALA A 105 -18.31 -18.37 -14.09
C ALA A 105 -16.93 -17.83 -14.56
N ASN A 106 -16.15 -17.24 -13.65
CA ASN A 106 -14.86 -16.62 -13.93
C ASN A 106 -13.77 -17.11 -12.94
N PRO A 107 -13.49 -18.41 -12.85
CA PRO A 107 -12.66 -18.99 -11.79
C PRO A 107 -11.19 -18.51 -11.87
N ASP A 108 -10.68 -18.25 -13.06
CA ASP A 108 -9.28 -17.87 -13.26
C ASP A 108 -9.01 -16.39 -12.89
N THR A 109 -10.04 -15.52 -13.02
CA THR A 109 -9.87 -14.07 -12.89
C THR A 109 -10.54 -13.50 -11.65
N LEU A 110 -11.71 -13.99 -11.26
CA LEU A 110 -12.53 -13.42 -10.19
C LEU A 110 -12.62 -14.27 -8.92
N ALA A 111 -11.94 -15.41 -8.82
CA ALA A 111 -11.98 -16.25 -7.62
C ALA A 111 -11.56 -15.45 -6.36
N GLY A 112 -12.48 -15.37 -5.38
CA GLY A 112 -12.26 -14.69 -4.11
C GLY A 112 -12.17 -13.16 -4.18
N ILE A 113 -12.56 -12.55 -5.29
CA ILE A 113 -12.48 -11.09 -5.47
C ILE A 113 -13.50 -10.33 -4.62
N PHE A 114 -14.67 -10.92 -4.33
CA PHE A 114 -15.70 -10.29 -3.51
C PHE A 114 -15.51 -10.51 -1.99
N GLY A 115 -14.41 -11.20 -1.58
CA GLY A 115 -14.13 -11.45 -0.17
C GLY A 115 -15.06 -12.52 0.44
N ASP A 116 -15.23 -12.43 1.77
CA ASP A 116 -16.03 -13.38 2.59
C ASP A 116 -17.15 -12.68 3.38
N VAL A 117 -17.64 -11.57 2.86
CA VAL A 117 -18.70 -10.79 3.52
C VAL A 117 -19.99 -11.62 3.61
N ALA A 118 -20.54 -11.73 4.82
CA ALA A 118 -21.83 -12.38 5.04
C ALA A 118 -22.97 -11.39 4.72
N TRP A 119 -23.27 -11.18 3.44
CA TRP A 119 -24.29 -10.24 2.96
C TRP A 119 -25.69 -10.50 3.54
N GLY A 120 -26.02 -11.74 3.88
CA GLY A 120 -27.29 -12.10 4.50
C GLY A 120 -27.37 -11.83 6.01
N ASN A 121 -26.30 -11.36 6.65
CA ASN A 121 -26.30 -11.06 8.09
C ASN A 121 -26.93 -9.70 8.37
N LYS A 122 -28.23 -9.71 8.69
CA LYS A 122 -29.04 -8.48 8.94
C LYS A 122 -28.64 -7.75 10.23
N ASP A 123 -27.95 -8.41 11.17
CA ASP A 123 -27.46 -7.77 12.40
C ASP A 123 -26.25 -6.87 12.12
N LYS A 124 -25.41 -7.25 11.14
CA LYS A 124 -24.25 -6.46 10.72
C LYS A 124 -24.59 -5.47 9.61
N LEU A 125 -25.43 -5.87 8.66
CA LEU A 125 -25.88 -5.04 7.55
C LEU A 125 -27.40 -5.10 7.47
N PRO A 126 -28.13 -4.19 8.10
CA PRO A 126 -29.57 -4.12 8.01
C PRO A 126 -30.05 -3.99 6.56
N GLU A 127 -31.12 -4.67 6.20
CA GLU A 127 -31.59 -4.75 4.81
C GLU A 127 -31.88 -3.37 4.19
N HIS A 128 -32.44 -2.45 4.98
CA HIS A 128 -32.67 -1.09 4.53
C HIS A 128 -31.38 -0.32 4.19
N ALA A 129 -30.29 -0.57 4.95
CA ALA A 129 -28.99 0.04 4.68
C ALA A 129 -28.38 -0.51 3.37
N LEU A 130 -28.51 -1.83 3.15
CA LEU A 130 -28.07 -2.44 1.89
C LEU A 130 -28.88 -1.91 0.69
N LEU A 131 -30.19 -1.78 0.81
CA LEU A 131 -31.06 -1.21 -0.25
C LEU A 131 -30.66 0.23 -0.56
N ASN A 132 -30.46 1.07 0.44
CA ASN A 132 -30.02 2.44 0.25
C ASN A 132 -28.67 2.50 -0.47
N LEU A 133 -27.74 1.62 -0.12
CA LEU A 133 -26.43 1.55 -0.76
C LEU A 133 -26.56 1.10 -2.24
N ILE A 134 -27.37 0.09 -2.53
CA ILE A 134 -27.65 -0.35 -3.91
C ILE A 134 -28.24 0.78 -4.75
N GLU A 135 -29.20 1.52 -4.21
CA GLU A 135 -29.81 2.66 -4.93
C GLU A 135 -28.82 3.83 -5.14
N ALA A 136 -27.96 4.10 -4.15
CA ALA A 136 -26.91 5.09 -4.31
C ALA A 136 -25.95 4.73 -5.47
N PHE A 137 -25.50 3.47 -5.55
CA PHE A 137 -24.69 2.99 -6.67
C PHE A 137 -25.42 2.92 -7.98
N HIS A 138 -26.73 2.68 -7.98
CA HIS A 138 -27.53 2.62 -9.22
C HIS A 138 -27.50 3.94 -9.99
N THR A 139 -27.39 5.06 -9.31
CA THR A 139 -27.31 6.39 -9.95
C THR A 139 -26.00 6.64 -10.69
N LEU A 140 -24.99 5.76 -10.50
CA LEU A 140 -23.68 5.84 -11.14
C LEU A 140 -23.66 4.98 -12.41
N ASP A 141 -23.17 5.55 -13.50
CA ASP A 141 -22.78 4.79 -14.69
C ASP A 141 -21.25 4.65 -14.68
N LEU A 142 -20.79 3.46 -14.32
CA LEU A 142 -19.36 3.13 -14.18
C LEU A 142 -18.81 2.41 -15.41
N SER A 143 -19.51 2.47 -16.55
CA SER A 143 -19.04 1.85 -17.80
C SER A 143 -17.69 2.45 -18.26
N PRO A 144 -16.85 1.69 -18.99
CA PRO A 144 -15.57 2.17 -19.51
C PRO A 144 -15.71 3.42 -20.40
N GLY A 145 -16.80 3.53 -21.13
CA GLY A 145 -17.12 4.70 -21.97
C GLY A 145 -17.48 5.97 -21.20
N ARG A 146 -17.74 5.87 -19.89
CA ARG A 146 -18.10 6.99 -19.00
C ARG A 146 -17.02 7.32 -17.99
N VAL A 147 -16.37 6.29 -17.45
CA VAL A 147 -15.35 6.39 -16.41
C VAL A 147 -14.15 5.56 -16.83
N GLY A 148 -13.06 6.24 -17.20
CA GLY A 148 -11.80 5.59 -17.53
C GLY A 148 -11.20 4.85 -16.33
N HIS A 149 -10.31 3.89 -16.60
CA HIS A 149 -9.63 3.10 -15.55
C HIS A 149 -8.89 3.98 -14.55
N ASP A 150 -8.14 4.99 -15.03
CA ASP A 150 -7.40 5.92 -14.16
C ASP A 150 -8.32 6.69 -13.21
N VAL A 151 -9.46 7.17 -13.71
CA VAL A 151 -10.42 7.93 -12.91
C VAL A 151 -11.07 7.04 -11.86
N LEU A 152 -11.44 5.80 -12.22
CA LEU A 152 -12.08 4.86 -11.30
C LEU A 152 -11.09 4.33 -10.28
N GLY A 153 -9.87 3.98 -10.69
CA GLY A 153 -8.80 3.55 -9.81
C GLY A 153 -8.43 4.63 -8.79
N ASN A 154 -8.25 5.87 -9.24
CA ASN A 154 -7.97 7.00 -8.34
C ASN A 154 -9.12 7.26 -7.34
N ALA A 155 -10.38 7.12 -7.78
CA ALA A 155 -11.53 7.26 -6.89
C ALA A 155 -11.64 6.10 -5.89
N TYR A 156 -11.23 4.90 -6.27
CA TYR A 156 -11.11 3.76 -5.38
C TYR A 156 -10.04 4.00 -4.30
N GLU A 157 -8.85 4.48 -4.67
CA GLU A 157 -7.80 4.85 -3.72
C GLU A 157 -8.22 5.99 -2.79
N TYR A 158 -8.98 6.96 -3.30
CA TYR A 158 -9.57 8.01 -2.47
C TYR A 158 -10.45 7.43 -1.36
N LEU A 159 -11.32 6.46 -1.68
CA LEU A 159 -12.14 5.79 -0.67
C LEU A 159 -11.28 5.01 0.33
N LEU A 160 -10.26 4.29 -0.12
CA LEU A 160 -9.32 3.58 0.77
C LEU A 160 -8.70 4.54 1.77
N LYS A 161 -8.26 5.71 1.30
CA LYS A 161 -7.70 6.77 2.15
C LYS A 161 -8.73 7.27 3.16
N GLN A 162 -9.95 7.60 2.72
CA GLN A 162 -11.01 8.09 3.62
C GLN A 162 -11.36 7.07 4.72
N PHE A 163 -11.46 5.78 4.38
CA PHE A 163 -11.72 4.74 5.37
C PHE A 163 -10.54 4.52 6.32
N ALA A 164 -9.29 4.69 5.86
CA ALA A 164 -8.12 4.65 6.72
C ALA A 164 -8.12 5.82 7.72
N ASP A 165 -8.47 7.02 7.27
CA ASP A 165 -8.58 8.22 8.11
C ASP A 165 -9.69 8.08 9.19
N GLU A 166 -10.84 7.48 8.85
CA GLU A 166 -11.99 7.31 9.77
C GLU A 166 -11.79 6.19 10.79
N SER A 167 -11.19 5.06 10.37
CA SER A 167 -11.01 3.90 11.25
C SER A 167 -9.93 4.11 12.32
N GLY A 168 -9.14 5.16 12.24
CA GLY A 168 -8.16 5.57 13.24
C GLY A 168 -7.13 4.48 13.58
N LYS A 169 -6.50 4.60 14.78
CA LYS A 169 -5.42 3.68 15.24
C LYS A 169 -5.84 2.20 15.42
N LYS A 170 -7.12 1.88 15.36
CA LYS A 170 -7.61 0.52 15.66
C LYS A 170 -7.59 -0.44 14.47
N ALA A 171 -7.48 0.05 13.24
CA ALA A 171 -7.69 -0.79 12.06
C ALA A 171 -6.47 -1.60 11.60
N GLY A 172 -5.28 -1.42 12.17
CA GLY A 172 -4.09 -2.26 11.85
C GLY A 172 -3.63 -2.26 10.40
N GLU A 173 -4.37 -1.64 9.50
CA GLU A 173 -4.08 -1.55 8.07
C GLU A 173 -3.42 -0.21 7.79
N PHE A 174 -2.10 -0.26 7.59
CA PHE A 174 -1.31 0.91 7.26
C PHE A 174 -1.50 1.23 5.78
N PHE A 175 -2.28 2.25 5.47
CA PHE A 175 -2.25 2.84 4.14
C PHE A 175 -0.91 3.59 3.99
N THR A 176 -0.09 3.15 3.03
CA THR A 176 1.17 3.83 2.74
C THR A 176 0.89 5.11 1.95
N PRO A 177 1.39 6.28 2.36
CA PRO A 177 1.19 7.51 1.60
C PRO A 177 1.68 7.36 0.15
N ARG A 178 0.84 7.71 -0.81
CA ARG A 178 1.14 7.53 -2.25
C ARG A 178 2.47 8.17 -2.66
N SER A 179 2.82 9.32 -2.08
CA SER A 179 4.10 9.97 -2.35
C SER A 179 5.32 9.16 -1.90
N VAL A 180 5.20 8.41 -0.78
CA VAL A 180 6.26 7.49 -0.32
C VAL A 180 6.35 6.27 -1.23
N VAL A 181 5.21 5.73 -1.66
CA VAL A 181 5.16 4.62 -2.61
C VAL A 181 5.81 5.02 -3.92
N ARG A 182 5.43 6.19 -4.46
CA ARG A 182 6.01 6.75 -5.70
C ARG A 182 7.52 6.97 -5.59
N LEU A 183 7.98 7.53 -4.48
CA LEU A 183 9.42 7.70 -4.23
C LEU A 183 10.16 6.37 -4.29
N LEU A 184 9.66 5.36 -3.57
CA LEU A 184 10.28 4.04 -3.50
C LEU A 184 10.28 3.35 -4.87
N THR A 185 9.16 3.39 -5.58
CA THR A 185 8.99 2.80 -6.91
C THR A 185 9.94 3.45 -7.92
N ARG A 186 10.03 4.77 -7.95
CA ARG A 186 10.94 5.51 -8.85
C ARG A 186 12.43 5.27 -8.54
N ILE A 187 12.79 5.01 -7.28
CA ILE A 187 14.14 4.58 -6.89
C ILE A 187 14.43 3.16 -7.42
N LEU A 188 13.44 2.26 -7.35
CA LEU A 188 13.58 0.89 -7.83
C LEU A 188 13.58 0.80 -9.35
N ASP A 189 12.90 1.73 -10.03
CA ASP A 189 12.86 1.86 -11.48
C ASP A 189 12.42 0.56 -12.18
N PRO A 190 11.15 0.11 -11.98
CA PRO A 190 10.64 -1.12 -12.58
C PRO A 190 10.63 -1.01 -14.11
N GLN A 191 11.02 -2.09 -14.79
CA GLN A 191 11.11 -2.16 -16.23
C GLN A 191 9.96 -2.98 -16.84
N PRO A 192 9.58 -2.78 -18.11
CA PRO A 192 8.43 -3.44 -18.75
C PRO A 192 8.45 -4.97 -18.78
N THR A 193 9.57 -5.60 -18.44
CA THR A 193 9.74 -7.07 -18.42
C THR A 193 9.89 -7.63 -17.01
N ASP A 194 9.82 -6.77 -15.98
CA ASP A 194 10.06 -7.19 -14.61
C ASP A 194 8.88 -7.98 -14.02
N THR A 195 9.23 -8.87 -13.14
CA THR A 195 8.33 -9.44 -12.15
C THR A 195 8.40 -8.63 -10.86
N VAL A 196 7.25 -8.14 -10.38
CA VAL A 196 7.14 -7.30 -9.18
C VAL A 196 6.43 -8.05 -8.06
N TYR A 197 7.01 -8.08 -6.87
CA TYR A 197 6.46 -8.80 -5.71
C TYR A 197 6.34 -7.91 -4.49
N ASP A 198 5.16 -7.91 -3.88
CA ASP A 198 4.89 -7.31 -2.56
C ASP A 198 4.50 -8.40 -1.55
N PRO A 199 5.38 -8.76 -0.60
CA PRO A 199 5.11 -9.80 0.39
C PRO A 199 4.12 -9.43 1.49
N ALA A 200 3.71 -8.15 1.58
CA ALA A 200 2.69 -7.66 2.51
C ALA A 200 1.83 -6.60 1.80
N CYS A 201 1.18 -7.02 0.70
CA CYS A 201 0.69 -6.08 -0.31
C CYS A 201 -0.48 -5.20 0.16
N GLY A 202 -1.10 -5.50 1.29
CA GLY A 202 -2.23 -4.70 1.76
C GLY A 202 -3.28 -4.54 0.68
N SER A 203 -3.65 -3.30 0.36
CA SER A 203 -4.58 -2.95 -0.72
C SER A 203 -3.98 -2.96 -2.13
N GLY A 204 -2.73 -3.38 -2.30
CA GLY A 204 -2.06 -3.46 -3.60
C GLY A 204 -1.47 -2.14 -4.13
N GLY A 205 -1.47 -1.08 -3.32
CA GLY A 205 -1.04 0.26 -3.77
C GLY A 205 0.40 0.33 -4.30
N MET A 206 1.33 -0.47 -3.75
CA MET A 206 2.70 -0.52 -4.27
C MET A 206 2.79 -1.20 -5.64
N LEU A 207 1.98 -2.22 -5.87
CA LEU A 207 1.92 -2.90 -7.17
C LEU A 207 1.27 -2.00 -8.24
N VAL A 208 0.20 -1.27 -7.87
CA VAL A 208 -0.42 -0.25 -8.74
C VAL A 208 0.58 0.83 -9.12
N GLU A 209 1.33 1.38 -8.16
CA GLU A 209 2.30 2.45 -8.46
C GLU A 209 3.48 1.93 -9.30
N ALA A 210 3.89 0.66 -9.13
CA ALA A 210 4.90 0.06 -9.99
C ALA A 210 4.41 -0.06 -11.45
N ALA A 211 3.14 -0.38 -11.65
CA ALA A 211 2.52 -0.37 -12.97
C ALA A 211 2.46 1.05 -13.57
N ASN A 212 2.02 2.03 -12.76
CA ASN A 212 1.92 3.42 -13.18
C ASN A 212 3.27 4.01 -13.61
N GLU A 213 4.35 3.73 -12.87
CA GLU A 213 5.70 4.23 -13.19
C GLU A 213 6.16 3.76 -14.57
N VAL A 214 5.88 2.48 -14.91
CA VAL A 214 6.20 1.94 -16.23
C VAL A 214 5.36 2.60 -17.32
N LEU A 215 4.06 2.80 -17.08
CA LEU A 215 3.18 3.47 -18.06
C LEU A 215 3.55 4.95 -18.25
N GLU A 216 3.83 5.68 -17.17
CA GLU A 216 4.26 7.09 -17.20
C GLU A 216 5.61 7.25 -17.94
N SER A 217 6.49 6.24 -17.88
CA SER A 217 7.75 6.18 -18.62
C SER A 217 7.56 5.78 -20.10
N GLY A 218 6.33 5.58 -20.57
CA GLY A 218 6.01 5.17 -21.93
C GLY A 218 6.20 3.68 -22.21
N GLY A 219 6.38 2.86 -21.16
CA GLY A 219 6.46 1.40 -21.24
C GLY A 219 5.10 0.73 -21.39
N SER A 220 5.10 -0.61 -21.43
CA SER A 220 3.91 -1.45 -21.55
C SER A 220 3.89 -2.50 -20.45
N LEU A 221 2.70 -2.78 -19.90
CA LEU A 221 2.52 -3.81 -18.88
C LEU A 221 2.40 -5.23 -19.44
N ARG A 222 2.37 -5.40 -20.76
CA ARG A 222 2.10 -6.71 -21.41
C ARG A 222 3.04 -7.85 -21.02
N GLN A 223 4.25 -7.55 -20.58
CA GLN A 223 5.25 -8.53 -20.17
C GLN A 223 5.56 -8.47 -18.68
N MET A 224 4.97 -7.52 -17.98
CA MET A 224 5.08 -7.44 -16.52
C MET A 224 4.17 -8.46 -15.85
N ARG A 225 4.60 -8.93 -14.69
CA ARG A 225 3.80 -9.80 -13.83
C ARG A 225 3.89 -9.30 -12.41
N PHE A 226 2.72 -9.22 -11.75
CA PHE A 226 2.60 -8.70 -10.41
C PHE A 226 2.19 -9.80 -9.44
N TYR A 227 2.86 -9.84 -8.30
CA TYR A 227 2.64 -10.84 -7.27
C TYR A 227 2.45 -10.15 -5.92
N GLY A 228 1.44 -10.56 -5.17
CA GLY A 228 1.19 -10.03 -3.83
C GLY A 228 0.80 -11.13 -2.85
N GLN A 229 1.26 -11.01 -1.61
CA GLN A 229 0.78 -11.86 -0.52
C GLN A 229 0.21 -11.01 0.60
N GLU A 230 -0.97 -11.40 1.09
CA GLU A 230 -1.68 -10.67 2.15
C GLU A 230 -2.35 -11.65 3.11
N VAL A 231 -2.25 -11.39 4.41
CA VAL A 231 -2.79 -12.29 5.44
C VAL A 231 -4.31 -12.18 5.59
N SER A 232 -4.85 -10.97 5.43
CA SER A 232 -6.29 -10.70 5.54
C SER A 232 -7.01 -11.06 4.24
N LEU A 233 -8.05 -11.89 4.33
CA LEU A 233 -8.85 -12.28 3.17
C LEU A 233 -9.54 -11.07 2.53
N THR A 234 -10.14 -10.21 3.35
CA THR A 234 -10.81 -8.98 2.89
C THR A 234 -9.83 -8.04 2.20
N THR A 235 -8.65 -7.83 2.78
CA THR A 235 -7.63 -6.94 2.22
C THR A 235 -7.03 -7.51 0.93
N ALA A 236 -6.84 -8.83 0.84
CA ALA A 236 -6.41 -9.49 -0.41
C ALA A 236 -7.46 -9.33 -1.54
N ALA A 237 -8.76 -9.40 -1.20
CA ALA A 237 -9.82 -9.12 -2.16
C ALA A 237 -9.80 -7.65 -2.63
N ILE A 238 -9.61 -6.71 -1.71
CA ILE A 238 -9.44 -5.28 -2.00
C ILE A 238 -8.24 -5.05 -2.94
N ALA A 239 -7.10 -5.71 -2.70
CA ALA A 239 -5.93 -5.61 -3.57
C ALA A 239 -6.23 -6.07 -5.01
N ARG A 240 -6.92 -7.20 -5.18
CA ARG A 240 -7.33 -7.69 -6.51
C ARG A 240 -8.24 -6.69 -7.23
N MET A 241 -9.25 -6.17 -6.52
CA MET A 241 -10.14 -5.15 -7.07
C MET A 241 -9.39 -3.89 -7.47
N ASN A 242 -8.46 -3.41 -6.62
CA ASN A 242 -7.66 -2.22 -6.88
C ASN A 242 -6.83 -2.38 -8.16
N LEU A 243 -6.08 -3.45 -8.26
CA LEU A 243 -5.24 -3.75 -9.43
C LEU A 243 -6.10 -3.88 -10.70
N PHE A 244 -7.24 -4.56 -10.61
CA PHE A 244 -8.18 -4.66 -11.72
C PHE A 244 -8.71 -3.29 -12.18
N LEU A 245 -9.10 -2.42 -11.24
CA LEU A 245 -9.64 -1.09 -11.56
C LEU A 245 -8.57 -0.17 -12.17
N HIS A 246 -7.28 -0.44 -11.93
CA HIS A 246 -6.13 0.20 -12.57
C HIS A 246 -5.66 -0.52 -13.85
N ASP A 247 -6.45 -1.47 -14.38
CA ASP A 247 -6.14 -2.23 -15.61
C ASP A 247 -4.84 -3.04 -15.56
N VAL A 248 -4.45 -3.48 -14.36
CA VAL A 248 -3.34 -4.41 -14.16
C VAL A 248 -3.87 -5.83 -14.30
N GLU A 249 -3.58 -6.49 -15.42
CA GLU A 249 -4.20 -7.77 -15.79
C GLU A 249 -3.44 -8.99 -15.26
N ASP A 250 -2.11 -9.02 -15.45
CA ASP A 250 -1.29 -10.17 -15.04
C ASP A 250 -0.85 -10.03 -13.57
N VAL A 251 -1.79 -10.35 -12.67
CA VAL A 251 -1.61 -10.22 -11.23
C VAL A 251 -2.05 -11.48 -10.49
N VAL A 252 -1.21 -11.92 -9.54
CA VAL A 252 -1.50 -13.05 -8.66
C VAL A 252 -1.43 -12.59 -7.20
N ILE A 253 -2.58 -12.48 -6.53
CA ILE A 253 -2.65 -12.18 -5.10
C ILE A 253 -3.00 -13.46 -4.35
N ARG A 254 -2.11 -13.89 -3.43
CA ARG A 254 -2.32 -15.07 -2.59
C ARG A 254 -2.53 -14.68 -1.14
N ARG A 255 -3.53 -15.30 -0.52
CA ARG A 255 -3.77 -15.16 0.93
C ARG A 255 -2.78 -16.03 1.71
N GLY A 256 -2.17 -15.47 2.75
CA GLY A 256 -1.32 -16.21 3.70
C GLY A 256 -0.37 -15.31 4.48
N ASP A 257 0.10 -15.83 5.62
CA ASP A 257 1.14 -15.19 6.42
C ASP A 257 2.50 -15.43 5.77
N THR A 258 3.07 -14.44 5.15
CA THR A 258 4.33 -14.54 4.40
C THR A 258 5.50 -15.03 5.24
N LEU A 259 5.56 -14.62 6.50
CA LEU A 259 6.67 -15.02 7.36
C LEU A 259 6.56 -16.46 7.84
N ARG A 260 5.32 -16.98 7.99
CA ARG A 260 5.06 -18.38 8.39
C ARG A 260 4.88 -19.33 7.22
N ASP A 261 4.25 -18.86 6.14
CA ASP A 261 3.77 -19.69 5.05
C ASP A 261 3.83 -18.93 3.72
N PRO A 262 5.04 -18.72 3.16
CA PRO A 262 5.22 -18.05 1.87
C PRO A 262 4.54 -18.87 0.76
N LYS A 263 3.70 -18.22 -0.03
CA LYS A 263 2.86 -18.85 -1.04
C LYS A 263 3.49 -18.90 -2.44
N PHE A 264 4.52 -18.11 -2.67
CA PHE A 264 5.22 -18.10 -3.95
C PHE A 264 6.47 -18.96 -3.88
N LEU A 265 6.30 -20.22 -4.31
CA LEU A 265 7.33 -21.23 -4.36
C LEU A 265 7.50 -21.73 -5.81
N ASP A 266 8.70 -22.11 -6.17
CA ASP A 266 8.99 -22.81 -7.42
C ASP A 266 8.54 -24.29 -7.35
N GLU A 267 8.66 -25.02 -8.45
CA GLU A 267 8.28 -26.43 -8.54
C GLU A 267 9.06 -27.35 -7.57
N ARG A 268 10.19 -26.89 -7.06
CA ARG A 268 11.03 -27.59 -6.08
C ARG A 268 10.75 -27.21 -4.65
N GLY A 269 9.81 -26.30 -4.43
CA GLY A 269 9.45 -25.78 -3.10
C GLY A 269 10.41 -24.73 -2.56
N HIS A 270 11.29 -24.15 -3.38
CA HIS A 270 12.09 -23.00 -3.00
C HIS A 270 11.29 -21.70 -3.23
N LEU A 271 11.72 -20.62 -2.58
CA LEU A 271 11.12 -19.31 -2.84
C LEU A 271 11.27 -18.92 -4.32
N GLN A 272 10.16 -18.55 -4.92
CA GLN A 272 10.16 -17.89 -6.23
C GLN A 272 10.93 -16.58 -6.13
N ARG A 273 11.63 -16.21 -7.23
CA ARG A 273 12.46 -15.00 -7.28
C ARG A 273 11.85 -13.98 -8.21
N PHE A 274 12.01 -12.70 -7.83
CA PHE A 274 11.39 -11.58 -8.52
C PHE A 274 12.43 -10.49 -8.79
N ASP A 275 12.23 -9.74 -9.86
CA ASP A 275 13.16 -8.69 -10.30
C ASP A 275 13.04 -7.46 -9.40
N VAL A 276 11.84 -7.13 -8.95
CA VAL A 276 11.56 -6.08 -7.98
C VAL A 276 10.78 -6.65 -6.82
N VAL A 277 11.31 -6.50 -5.60
CA VAL A 277 10.58 -6.82 -4.36
C VAL A 277 10.38 -5.52 -3.58
N ILE A 278 9.13 -5.13 -3.38
CA ILE A 278 8.77 -3.84 -2.80
C ILE A 278 7.70 -4.04 -1.71
N THR A 279 7.86 -3.42 -0.55
CA THR A 279 6.80 -3.48 0.48
C THR A 279 6.93 -2.39 1.54
N ASN A 280 5.80 -2.09 2.18
CA ASN A 280 5.72 -1.45 3.49
C ASN A 280 5.12 -2.44 4.49
N PRO A 281 5.92 -3.30 5.11
CA PRO A 281 5.42 -4.32 6.01
C PRO A 281 4.96 -3.72 7.35
N PRO A 282 4.16 -4.43 8.16
CA PRO A 282 3.81 -3.99 9.49
C PRO A 282 5.06 -3.84 10.38
N PHE A 283 5.22 -2.64 10.98
CA PHE A 283 6.38 -2.32 11.81
C PHE A 283 6.35 -3.02 13.16
N SER A 284 7.52 -3.47 13.60
CA SER A 284 7.73 -4.04 14.93
C SER A 284 6.75 -5.16 15.29
N LEU A 285 6.44 -6.00 14.30
CA LEU A 285 5.48 -7.09 14.44
C LEU A 285 5.97 -8.08 15.52
N LYS A 286 5.12 -8.28 16.54
CA LYS A 286 5.31 -9.29 17.58
C LYS A 286 4.70 -10.61 17.13
N ASN A 287 5.19 -11.74 17.67
CA ASN A 287 4.68 -13.09 17.35
C ASN A 287 4.67 -13.36 15.83
N TRP A 288 5.70 -12.92 15.15
CA TRP A 288 5.83 -12.91 13.69
C TRP A 288 6.17 -14.28 13.07
N GLY A 289 6.26 -15.36 13.88
CA GLY A 289 6.55 -16.70 13.37
C GLY A 289 7.99 -17.16 13.62
N VAL A 290 8.64 -16.66 14.67
CA VAL A 290 10.02 -17.05 15.05
C VAL A 290 10.18 -18.57 15.16
N GLU A 291 9.14 -19.30 15.57
CA GLU A 291 9.12 -20.76 15.67
C GLU A 291 9.38 -21.46 14.33
N VAL A 292 8.87 -20.90 13.23
CA VAL A 292 9.12 -21.41 11.87
C VAL A 292 10.54 -21.06 11.42
N TRP A 293 11.01 -19.86 11.75
CA TRP A 293 12.31 -19.35 11.32
C TRP A 293 13.50 -20.03 11.96
N ASN A 294 13.33 -20.64 13.13
CA ASN A 294 14.38 -21.47 13.75
C ASN A 294 14.72 -22.72 12.92
N HIS A 295 13.82 -23.15 12.04
CA HIS A 295 13.98 -24.31 11.15
C HIS A 295 13.58 -23.94 9.72
N ASP A 296 13.87 -22.70 9.29
CA ASP A 296 13.39 -22.15 8.03
C ASP A 296 13.82 -22.99 6.81
N PRO A 297 12.88 -23.64 6.12
CA PRO A 297 13.22 -24.52 4.99
C PRO A 297 13.59 -23.74 3.73
N TRP A 298 13.36 -22.43 3.70
CA TRP A 298 13.58 -21.57 2.53
C TRP A 298 14.89 -20.76 2.60
N GLY A 299 15.69 -20.94 3.66
CA GLY A 299 17.00 -20.31 3.79
C GLY A 299 16.96 -18.79 4.02
N ARG A 300 15.83 -18.25 4.53
CA ARG A 300 15.67 -16.82 4.79
C ARG A 300 16.49 -16.33 5.96
N ALA A 301 16.72 -17.17 6.96
CA ALA A 301 17.47 -16.83 8.16
C ALA A 301 19.01 -16.87 7.98
N ALA A 302 19.50 -16.62 6.77
CA ALA A 302 20.94 -16.70 6.45
C ALA A 302 21.81 -15.77 7.28
N CYS A 303 21.31 -14.63 7.74
CA CYS A 303 22.00 -13.72 8.64
C CYS A 303 21.59 -13.87 10.12
N GLY A 304 20.77 -14.84 10.44
CA GLY A 304 20.27 -15.11 11.79
C GLY A 304 18.79 -14.86 11.95
N VAL A 305 18.23 -15.34 13.07
CA VAL A 305 16.81 -15.20 13.39
C VAL A 305 16.58 -13.92 14.18
N PRO A 306 15.68 -13.03 13.73
CA PRO A 306 15.31 -11.84 14.49
C PRO A 306 14.68 -12.17 15.86
N PRO A 307 14.69 -11.23 16.82
CA PRO A 307 14.12 -11.48 18.15
C PRO A 307 12.59 -11.68 18.06
N PRO A 308 11.99 -12.50 18.95
CA PRO A 308 10.54 -12.76 18.97
C PRO A 308 9.68 -11.50 19.10
N SER A 309 10.26 -10.47 19.72
CA SER A 309 9.58 -9.18 19.95
C SER A 309 9.50 -8.28 18.74
N ASN A 310 10.23 -8.60 17.64
CA ASN A 310 10.34 -7.72 16.48
C ASN A 310 10.71 -8.48 15.21
N GLY A 311 9.79 -8.47 14.22
CA GLY A 311 9.93 -9.14 12.93
C GLY A 311 10.53 -8.28 11.80
N ASP A 312 10.97 -7.05 12.06
CA ASP A 312 11.41 -6.13 11.01
C ASP A 312 12.46 -6.75 10.07
N PHE A 313 13.51 -7.38 10.62
CA PHE A 313 14.53 -8.05 9.81
C PHE A 313 14.09 -9.41 9.23
N ALA A 314 12.98 -9.99 9.68
CA ALA A 314 12.42 -11.16 9.00
C ALA A 314 11.86 -10.74 7.62
N TRP A 315 11.17 -9.62 7.55
CA TRP A 315 10.71 -9.05 6.28
C TRP A 315 11.88 -8.76 5.33
N VAL A 316 12.91 -8.06 5.80
CA VAL A 316 14.09 -7.75 4.98
C VAL A 316 14.75 -9.02 4.44
N GLN A 317 14.97 -10.03 5.27
CA GLN A 317 15.61 -11.30 4.87
C GLN A 317 14.71 -12.11 3.90
N HIS A 318 13.39 -12.13 4.12
CA HIS A 318 12.46 -12.76 3.18
C HIS A 318 12.53 -12.11 1.79
N MET A 319 12.51 -10.78 1.72
CA MET A 319 12.62 -10.04 0.47
C MET A 319 13.94 -10.32 -0.26
N LEU A 320 15.06 -10.34 0.47
CA LEU A 320 16.37 -10.65 -0.10
C LEU A 320 16.48 -12.09 -0.61
N ALA A 321 15.81 -13.05 0.06
CA ALA A 321 15.74 -14.43 -0.38
C ALA A 321 14.86 -14.61 -1.62
N SER A 322 13.87 -13.73 -1.80
CA SER A 322 12.96 -13.71 -2.95
C SER A 322 13.45 -12.81 -4.10
N MET A 323 14.64 -12.23 -3.98
CA MET A 323 15.22 -11.35 -5.01
C MET A 323 15.96 -12.14 -6.08
N THR A 324 15.74 -11.80 -7.36
CA THR A 324 16.46 -12.39 -8.51
C THR A 324 17.97 -12.10 -8.36
N PRO A 325 18.84 -13.11 -8.56
CA PRO A 325 20.28 -12.91 -8.59
C PRO A 325 20.68 -11.96 -9.73
N VAL A 326 21.71 -11.14 -9.49
CA VAL A 326 22.33 -10.21 -10.46
C VAL A 326 21.50 -8.95 -10.72
N THR A 327 20.26 -9.04 -11.16
CA THR A 327 19.44 -7.89 -11.60
C THR A 327 18.43 -7.43 -10.56
N GLY A 328 18.16 -8.28 -9.58
CA GLY A 328 17.11 -8.03 -8.58
C GLY A 328 17.38 -6.80 -7.71
N ARG A 329 16.29 -6.18 -7.31
CA ARG A 329 16.30 -5.02 -6.42
C ARG A 329 15.16 -5.10 -5.40
N VAL A 330 15.48 -4.65 -4.19
CA VAL A 330 14.56 -4.63 -3.06
C VAL A 330 14.42 -3.21 -2.54
N GLY A 331 13.21 -2.80 -2.29
CA GLY A 331 12.89 -1.55 -1.62
C GLY A 331 11.89 -1.77 -0.50
N VAL A 332 12.24 -1.36 0.70
CA VAL A 332 11.40 -1.58 1.88
C VAL A 332 11.32 -0.35 2.76
N VAL A 333 10.10 -0.06 3.21
CA VAL A 333 9.87 0.98 4.22
C VAL A 333 10.08 0.38 5.60
N MET A 334 10.96 0.99 6.41
CA MET A 334 11.31 0.49 7.74
C MET A 334 11.32 1.60 8.79
N PRO A 335 10.98 1.29 10.04
CA PRO A 335 11.14 2.25 11.14
C PRO A 335 12.63 2.49 11.41
N HIS A 336 12.99 3.71 11.83
CA HIS A 336 14.39 4.07 12.11
C HIS A 336 15.10 3.11 13.08
N GLY A 337 14.37 2.42 13.94
CA GLY A 337 14.95 1.45 14.88
C GLY A 337 15.82 0.38 14.22
N VAL A 338 15.53 -0.06 13.00
CA VAL A 338 16.33 -1.06 12.28
C VAL A 338 17.76 -0.56 11.99
N LEU A 339 17.95 0.76 11.95
CA LEU A 339 19.23 1.36 11.62
C LEU A 339 20.28 1.21 12.76
N PHE A 340 19.82 1.13 14.02
CA PHE A 340 20.74 1.19 15.17
C PHE A 340 20.47 0.18 16.30
N ARG A 341 19.30 -0.49 16.35
CA ARG A 341 19.05 -1.47 17.42
C ARG A 341 20.15 -2.52 17.47
N GLY A 342 20.58 -2.87 18.70
CA GLY A 342 21.64 -3.84 18.99
C GLY A 342 21.14 -5.29 19.08
N GLY A 343 21.95 -6.16 19.72
CA GLY A 343 21.60 -7.57 19.92
C GLY A 343 21.50 -8.35 18.60
N ALA A 344 20.50 -9.24 18.49
CA ALA A 344 20.29 -10.06 17.29
C ALA A 344 20.07 -9.20 16.02
N GLU A 345 19.34 -8.08 16.13
CA GLU A 345 19.13 -7.18 14.99
C GLU A 345 20.44 -6.52 14.53
N GLY A 346 21.32 -6.14 15.47
CA GLY A 346 22.64 -5.62 15.15
C GLY A 346 23.52 -6.65 14.41
N ALA A 347 23.50 -7.91 14.84
CA ALA A 347 24.24 -9.00 14.19
C ALA A 347 23.70 -9.27 12.77
N ILE A 348 22.38 -9.28 12.59
CA ILE A 348 21.76 -9.44 11.27
C ILE A 348 22.13 -8.26 10.36
N ARG A 349 22.04 -7.03 10.85
CA ARG A 349 22.42 -5.81 10.10
C ARG A 349 23.89 -5.88 9.66
N GLN A 350 24.80 -6.27 10.54
CA GLN A 350 26.22 -6.47 10.22
C GLN A 350 26.40 -7.52 9.09
N CYS A 351 25.73 -8.68 9.20
CA CYS A 351 25.79 -9.72 8.17
C CYS A 351 25.28 -9.22 6.83
N LEU A 352 24.14 -8.51 6.79
CA LEU A 352 23.57 -7.93 5.58
C LEU A 352 24.51 -6.89 4.93
N LEU A 353 25.15 -6.03 5.72
CA LEU A 353 26.10 -5.05 5.24
C LEU A 353 27.36 -5.70 4.65
N ARG A 354 27.88 -6.75 5.27
CA ARG A 354 29.01 -7.52 4.74
C ARG A 354 28.72 -8.22 3.42
N SER A 355 27.45 -8.48 3.10
CA SER A 355 27.05 -9.02 1.80
C SER A 355 27.14 -7.99 0.65
N ASP A 356 27.40 -6.73 0.98
CA ASP A 356 27.49 -5.59 0.07
C ASP A 356 26.25 -5.40 -0.84
N ARG A 357 25.06 -5.75 -0.32
CA ARG A 357 23.80 -5.60 -1.07
C ARG A 357 23.02 -4.34 -0.72
N LEU A 358 23.20 -3.78 0.51
CA LEU A 358 22.55 -2.52 0.88
C LEU A 358 23.15 -1.37 0.05
N ASP A 359 22.36 -0.83 -0.87
CA ASP A 359 22.78 0.23 -1.78
C ASP A 359 22.57 1.62 -1.17
N ALA A 360 21.40 1.85 -0.55
CA ALA A 360 21.11 3.13 0.07
C ALA A 360 20.20 3.03 1.30
N VAL A 361 20.30 4.05 2.16
CA VAL A 361 19.38 4.39 3.23
C VAL A 361 18.86 5.79 2.99
N VAL A 362 17.54 5.92 2.75
CA VAL A 362 16.88 7.21 2.51
C VAL A 362 16.00 7.54 3.71
N GLY A 363 16.34 8.61 4.43
CA GLY A 363 15.54 9.11 5.55
C GLY A 363 14.32 9.86 5.03
N LEU A 364 13.18 9.60 5.65
CA LEU A 364 11.92 10.27 5.33
C LEU A 364 11.58 11.33 6.37
N ALA A 365 10.78 12.32 5.96
CA ALA A 365 10.23 13.31 6.87
C ALA A 365 9.40 12.67 7.99
N PRO A 366 9.38 13.25 9.20
CA PRO A 366 8.53 12.76 10.28
C PRO A 366 7.04 12.93 9.94
N ASN A 367 6.19 12.16 10.59
CA ASN A 367 4.74 12.29 10.51
C ASN A 367 4.18 12.20 9.07
N LEU A 368 4.74 11.33 8.23
CA LEU A 368 4.22 11.00 6.90
C LEU A 368 3.16 9.89 6.93
N PHE A 369 3.21 9.01 7.92
CA PHE A 369 2.35 7.82 8.00
C PHE A 369 1.13 8.06 8.91
N TYR A 370 -0.03 7.58 8.51
CA TYR A 370 -1.32 7.85 9.16
C TYR A 370 -1.42 7.42 10.62
N SER A 371 -0.79 6.33 10.99
CA SER A 371 -0.98 5.70 12.30
C SER A 371 0.19 5.88 13.26
N THR A 372 1.28 6.50 12.80
CA THR A 372 2.50 6.62 13.61
C THR A 372 3.26 7.90 13.34
N GLY A 373 3.69 8.56 14.40
CA GLY A 373 4.69 9.64 14.31
C GLY A 373 6.14 9.13 14.23
N ILE A 374 6.35 7.81 14.19
CA ILE A 374 7.68 7.21 14.14
C ILE A 374 8.32 7.57 12.79
N PRO A 375 9.53 8.17 12.79
CA PRO A 375 10.26 8.39 11.56
C PRO A 375 10.57 7.06 10.86
N ALA A 376 10.39 7.03 9.54
CA ALA A 376 10.69 5.88 8.72
C ALA A 376 11.83 6.17 7.74
N SER A 377 12.43 5.13 7.22
CA SER A 377 13.45 5.18 6.19
C SER A 377 13.17 4.14 5.12
N LEU A 378 13.69 4.38 3.91
CA LEU A 378 13.71 3.40 2.84
C LEU A 378 15.07 2.70 2.88
N LEU A 379 15.05 1.37 2.90
CA LEU A 379 16.24 0.56 2.68
C LEU A 379 16.19 0.02 1.25
N ILE A 380 17.22 0.35 0.47
CA ILE A 380 17.35 -0.07 -0.92
C ILE A 380 18.45 -1.10 -1.02
N PHE A 381 18.13 -2.28 -1.56
CA PHE A 381 19.10 -3.32 -1.81
C PHE A 381 19.16 -3.65 -3.31
N ARG A 382 20.34 -4.02 -3.75
CA ARG A 382 20.58 -4.49 -5.11
C ARG A 382 21.34 -5.81 -5.07
N ALA A 383 20.95 -6.75 -5.92
CA ALA A 383 21.67 -8.02 -6.06
C ALA A 383 23.11 -7.77 -6.52
N THR A 384 23.28 -6.80 -7.42
CA THR A 384 24.60 -6.30 -7.86
C THR A 384 24.55 -4.77 -7.86
N LYS A 385 25.46 -4.15 -7.11
CA LYS A 385 25.62 -2.71 -7.08
C LYS A 385 26.38 -2.18 -8.31
N ALA A 386 26.09 -0.94 -8.67
CA ALA A 386 26.90 -0.19 -9.62
C ALA A 386 28.37 -0.11 -9.14
N PRO A 387 29.35 -0.08 -10.08
CA PRO A 387 30.76 -0.13 -9.72
C PRO A 387 31.22 0.92 -8.72
N ASP A 388 30.71 2.14 -8.83
CA ASP A 388 31.00 3.29 -7.95
C ASP A 388 30.38 3.13 -6.55
N ARG A 389 29.36 2.25 -6.39
CA ARG A 389 28.67 1.99 -5.12
C ARG A 389 29.14 0.71 -4.40
N ARG A 390 29.99 -0.07 -5.03
CA ARG A 390 30.54 -1.30 -4.41
C ARG A 390 31.37 -0.95 -3.19
N GLY A 391 31.16 -1.70 -2.08
CA GLY A 391 31.81 -1.46 -0.81
C GLY A 391 31.41 -0.16 -0.12
N ARG A 392 30.29 0.44 -0.50
CA ARG A 392 29.75 1.71 0.02
C ARG A 392 28.26 1.65 0.23
N VAL A 393 27.72 2.54 1.06
CA VAL A 393 26.29 2.77 1.26
C VAL A 393 26.00 4.24 1.02
N LEU A 394 24.97 4.54 0.23
CA LEU A 394 24.49 5.90 0.04
C LEU A 394 23.52 6.25 1.15
N PHE A 395 23.79 7.36 1.86
CA PHE A 395 22.85 7.95 2.80
C PHE A 395 22.24 9.21 2.19
N VAL A 396 20.91 9.28 2.21
CA VAL A 396 20.13 10.45 1.75
C VAL A 396 19.24 10.89 2.90
N ASP A 397 19.41 12.12 3.38
CA ASP A 397 18.55 12.69 4.42
C ASP A 397 17.45 13.55 3.79
N GLY A 398 16.26 12.97 3.65
CA GLY A 398 15.05 13.67 3.19
C GLY A 398 14.17 14.19 4.33
N SER A 399 14.67 14.18 5.58
CA SER A 399 13.85 14.52 6.76
C SER A 399 13.30 15.96 6.73
N LYS A 400 13.93 16.86 6.01
CA LYS A 400 13.52 18.27 5.85
C LYS A 400 12.65 18.52 4.60
N ARG A 401 12.48 17.50 3.72
CA ARG A 401 11.70 17.61 2.49
C ARG A 401 10.25 17.19 2.73
N PHE A 402 9.38 18.15 2.98
CA PHE A 402 7.94 17.94 3.12
C PHE A 402 7.15 19.26 3.14
N ALA A 403 5.86 19.17 2.83
CA ALA A 403 4.88 20.20 3.14
C ALA A 403 4.19 19.87 4.46
N LYS A 404 4.14 20.83 5.38
CA LYS A 404 3.43 20.66 6.66
C LYS A 404 1.93 20.64 6.42
N GLY A 405 1.26 19.54 6.80
CA GLY A 405 -0.19 19.42 6.79
C GLY A 405 -0.77 19.60 8.19
N ARG A 406 -2.11 19.69 8.28
CA ARG A 406 -2.83 19.88 9.55
C ARG A 406 -2.65 18.68 10.50
N ASN A 407 -2.83 17.47 9.97
CA ASN A 407 -2.77 16.23 10.74
C ASN A 407 -1.54 15.39 10.40
N GLN A 408 -0.96 15.60 9.23
CA GLN A 408 0.09 14.77 8.64
C GLN A 408 0.92 15.60 7.67
N ASN A 409 2.22 15.33 7.60
CA ASN A 409 3.09 15.89 6.59
C ASN A 409 2.91 15.17 5.25
N ASN A 410 3.23 15.83 4.16
CA ASN A 410 3.14 15.27 2.81
C ASN A 410 4.43 15.56 2.02
N LEU A 411 4.88 14.59 1.25
CA LEU A 411 5.89 14.83 0.20
C LEU A 411 5.16 15.37 -1.03
N ARG A 412 5.60 16.53 -1.51
CA ARG A 412 5.13 17.09 -2.78
C ARG A 412 5.80 16.38 -3.95
N PRO A 413 5.29 16.46 -5.18
CA PRO A 413 5.97 15.91 -6.35
C PRO A 413 7.43 16.36 -6.45
N ASP A 414 7.72 17.66 -6.25
CA ASP A 414 9.08 18.21 -6.29
C ASP A 414 9.99 17.61 -5.19
N ASP A 415 9.44 17.29 -4.02
CA ASP A 415 10.20 16.62 -2.95
C ASP A 415 10.59 15.19 -3.37
N VAL A 416 9.65 14.47 -4.02
CA VAL A 416 9.91 13.14 -4.58
C VAL A 416 10.98 13.21 -5.67
N ASP A 417 10.85 14.16 -6.61
CA ASP A 417 11.79 14.35 -7.72
C ASP A 417 13.21 14.63 -7.20
N ALA A 418 13.34 15.52 -6.22
CA ALA A 418 14.62 15.85 -5.59
C ALA A 418 15.25 14.63 -4.89
N LEU A 419 14.49 13.85 -4.13
CA LEU A 419 15.01 12.65 -3.46
C LEU A 419 15.42 11.55 -4.46
N VAL A 420 14.66 11.35 -5.55
CA VAL A 420 15.04 10.44 -6.64
C VAL A 420 16.32 10.92 -7.33
N ALA A 421 16.44 12.20 -7.62
CA ALA A 421 17.64 12.80 -8.22
C ALA A 421 18.86 12.66 -7.29
N ALA A 422 18.70 12.92 -5.99
CA ALA A 422 19.72 12.72 -4.97
C ALA A 422 20.20 11.26 -4.90
N TYR A 423 19.27 10.30 -4.93
CA TYR A 423 19.60 8.89 -4.98
C TYR A 423 20.37 8.51 -6.26
N ARG A 424 19.91 8.98 -7.42
CA ARG A 424 20.52 8.66 -8.74
C ARG A 424 21.91 9.26 -8.91
N SER A 425 22.07 10.54 -8.55
CA SER A 425 23.34 11.26 -8.70
C SER A 425 24.35 10.95 -7.59
N GLY A 426 23.87 10.55 -6.40
CA GLY A 426 24.71 10.43 -5.20
C GLY A 426 25.20 11.79 -4.67
N ALA A 427 24.54 12.89 -5.07
CA ALA A 427 24.81 14.24 -4.66
C ALA A 427 23.50 15.01 -4.41
N ASP A 428 23.55 16.09 -3.64
CA ASP A 428 22.42 17.00 -3.47
C ASP A 428 22.22 17.82 -4.75
N PRO A 429 21.12 17.63 -5.50
CA PRO A 429 20.93 18.29 -6.78
C PRO A 429 20.72 19.82 -6.66
N ASP A 430 20.22 20.28 -5.51
CA ASP A 430 19.85 21.70 -5.31
C ASP A 430 20.97 22.53 -4.70
N GLY A 431 21.96 21.89 -4.05
CA GLY A 431 23.08 22.56 -3.38
C GLY A 431 22.69 23.44 -2.18
N GLU A 432 21.40 23.48 -1.81
CA GLU A 432 20.83 24.36 -0.79
C GLU A 432 20.24 23.63 0.42
N GLY A 433 20.69 22.40 0.69
CA GLY A 433 20.32 21.66 1.92
C GLY A 433 18.94 21.03 1.90
N GLY A 434 18.41 20.70 0.74
CA GLY A 434 17.11 20.02 0.62
C GLY A 434 17.15 18.52 0.82
N ALA A 435 18.22 17.84 0.42
CA ALA A 435 18.49 16.43 0.69
C ALA A 435 19.99 16.25 0.86
N GLU A 436 20.43 16.19 2.09
CA GLU A 436 21.85 15.97 2.37
C GLU A 436 22.25 14.54 1.99
N VAL A 437 23.32 14.38 1.21
CA VAL A 437 23.73 13.13 0.60
C VAL A 437 25.18 12.80 0.91
N ARG A 438 25.44 11.53 1.27
CA ARG A 438 26.82 11.06 1.43
C ARG A 438 26.95 9.61 1.04
N LEU A 439 27.92 9.31 0.18
CA LEU A 439 28.33 7.95 -0.15
C LEU A 439 29.43 7.51 0.82
N VAL A 440 29.14 6.56 1.71
CA VAL A 440 29.95 6.17 2.85
C VAL A 440 30.60 4.81 2.62
N PRO A 441 31.93 4.65 2.76
CA PRO A 441 32.60 3.35 2.68
C PRO A 441 32.13 2.41 3.79
N LEU A 442 32.00 1.12 3.50
CA LEU A 442 31.63 0.11 4.51
C LEU A 442 32.65 0.06 5.68
N THR A 443 33.91 0.40 5.43
CA THR A 443 34.93 0.49 6.50
C THR A 443 34.61 1.56 7.53
N GLU A 444 34.01 2.70 7.10
CA GLU A 444 33.54 3.72 8.03
C GLU A 444 32.29 3.27 8.79
N VAL A 445 31.36 2.56 8.12
CA VAL A 445 30.17 1.98 8.76
C VAL A 445 30.60 0.93 9.80
N GLU A 446 31.59 0.11 9.48
CA GLU A 446 32.18 -0.86 10.42
C GLU A 446 32.81 -0.18 11.63
N ALA A 447 33.61 0.88 11.42
CA ALA A 447 34.20 1.66 12.50
C ALA A 447 33.15 2.32 13.42
N ASN A 448 31.96 2.58 12.91
CA ASN A 448 30.81 3.06 13.67
C ASN A 448 29.92 1.90 14.25
N GLY A 449 30.45 0.68 14.34
CA GLY A 449 29.72 -0.46 14.91
C GLY A 449 28.54 -0.94 14.08
N TRP A 450 28.57 -0.75 12.75
CA TRP A 450 27.51 -1.12 11.81
C TRP A 450 26.19 -0.35 12.06
N ASP A 451 26.27 0.79 12.70
CA ASP A 451 25.16 1.71 12.90
C ASP A 451 24.87 2.45 11.59
N LEU A 452 23.61 2.46 11.17
CA LEU A 452 23.15 3.11 9.95
C LEU A 452 22.37 4.42 10.22
N ASN A 453 22.45 4.96 11.44
CA ASN A 453 21.78 6.22 11.76
C ASN A 453 22.28 7.31 10.81
N ILE A 454 21.37 7.86 10.01
CA ILE A 454 21.66 8.79 8.92
C ILE A 454 22.41 10.02 9.42
N GLY A 455 22.00 10.57 10.58
CA GLY A 455 22.64 11.75 11.17
C GLY A 455 24.11 11.56 11.57
N ARG A 456 24.64 10.32 11.60
CA ARG A 456 26.07 10.07 11.80
C ARG A 456 26.90 10.38 10.55
N TYR A 457 26.32 10.19 9.39
CA TYR A 457 27.03 10.22 8.11
C TYR A 457 26.75 11.47 7.33
N VAL A 458 25.51 11.95 7.40
CA VAL A 458 25.07 13.17 6.72
C VAL A 458 25.04 14.27 7.75
N LYS A 459 25.99 15.20 7.65
CA LYS A 459 26.01 16.38 8.50
C LYS A 459 25.04 17.38 7.92
N GLY A 460 23.90 17.58 8.60
CA GLY A 460 23.12 18.79 8.42
C GLY A 460 24.01 20.03 8.54
N ALA A 461 23.71 21.08 7.79
CA ALA A 461 24.23 22.41 8.10
C ALA A 461 24.18 22.57 9.61
N ALA A 462 25.30 22.89 10.23
CA ALA A 462 25.55 22.78 11.67
C ALA A 462 24.28 22.95 12.47
N ALA A 463 23.88 21.89 13.19
CA ALA A 463 22.72 21.99 14.06
C ALA A 463 22.88 23.33 14.79
N GLU A 464 21.89 24.21 14.71
CA GLU A 464 21.85 25.38 15.57
C GLU A 464 22.25 24.87 16.95
N VAL A 465 23.35 25.41 17.46
CA VAL A 465 23.78 25.03 18.81
C VAL A 465 22.63 25.48 19.67
N VAL A 466 21.78 24.52 20.04
CA VAL A 466 20.66 24.78 20.93
C VAL A 466 21.32 25.31 22.19
N ASP A 467 21.19 26.58 22.42
CA ASP A 467 21.59 27.16 23.68
C ASP A 467 20.78 26.49 24.77
N VAL A 468 21.46 25.66 25.57
CA VAL A 468 20.83 24.85 26.58
C VAL A 468 20.08 25.72 27.60
N GLU A 469 20.57 26.95 27.89
CA GLU A 469 19.87 27.89 28.75
C GLU A 469 18.56 28.36 28.12
N THR A 470 18.56 28.73 26.84
CA THR A 470 17.33 29.10 26.11
C THR A 470 16.34 27.95 26.04
N ALA A 471 16.79 26.73 25.72
CA ALA A 471 15.93 25.55 25.66
C ALA A 471 15.31 25.17 27.02
N LEU A 472 16.04 25.37 28.11
CA LEU A 472 15.53 25.16 29.46
C LEU A 472 14.49 26.22 29.87
N VAL A 473 14.68 27.47 29.43
CA VAL A 473 13.69 28.54 29.64
C VAL A 473 12.39 28.22 28.87
N GLU A 474 12.50 27.88 27.58
CA GLU A 474 11.34 27.51 26.76
C GLU A 474 10.60 26.30 27.32
N LEU A 475 11.33 25.29 27.83
CA LEU A 475 10.74 24.14 28.51
C LEU A 475 9.97 24.55 29.78
N ALA A 476 10.56 25.44 30.59
CA ALA A 476 9.91 25.93 31.81
C ALA A 476 8.63 26.73 31.51
N GLU A 477 8.68 27.58 30.49
CA GLU A 477 7.51 28.35 30.01
C GLU A 477 6.41 27.43 29.48
N ALA A 478 6.77 26.41 28.67
CA ALA A 478 5.81 25.43 28.16
C ALA A 478 5.16 24.61 29.28
N GLN A 479 5.93 24.21 30.30
CA GLN A 479 5.42 23.52 31.48
C GLN A 479 4.47 24.39 32.30
N GLN A 480 4.76 25.67 32.41
CA GLN A 480 3.89 26.60 33.11
C GLN A 480 2.57 26.82 32.35
N ALA A 481 2.64 27.02 31.05
CA ALA A 481 1.47 27.14 30.18
C ALA A 481 0.57 25.87 30.22
N LEU A 482 1.19 24.68 30.31
CA LEU A 482 0.47 23.42 30.48
C LEU A 482 -0.31 23.41 31.82
N ARG A 483 0.34 23.75 32.94
CA ARG A 483 -0.31 23.80 34.26
C ARG A 483 -1.48 24.79 34.29
N GLU A 484 -1.27 25.99 33.71
CA GLU A 484 -2.35 26.97 33.60
C GLU A 484 -3.53 26.49 32.73
N ALA A 485 -3.25 25.67 31.70
CA ALA A 485 -4.29 25.07 30.88
C ALA A 485 -5.04 23.96 31.65
N GLU A 486 -4.33 23.16 32.43
CA GLU A 486 -4.90 22.12 33.30
C GLU A 486 -5.77 22.71 34.38
N ASP A 487 -5.33 23.80 35.05
CA ASP A 487 -6.09 24.52 36.04
C ASP A 487 -7.39 25.11 35.45
N ARG A 488 -7.30 25.76 34.28
CA ARG A 488 -8.50 26.28 33.58
C ARG A 488 -9.45 25.15 33.17
N LEU A 489 -8.93 23.98 32.79
CA LEU A 489 -9.77 22.82 32.47
C LEU A 489 -10.48 22.31 33.76
N ALA A 490 -9.74 22.20 34.87
CA ALA A 490 -10.28 21.78 36.14
C ALA A 490 -11.40 22.74 36.63
N GLU A 491 -11.19 24.05 36.52
CA GLU A 491 -12.21 25.06 36.83
C GLU A 491 -13.47 24.88 35.96
N ARG A 492 -13.30 24.69 34.67
CA ARG A 492 -14.42 24.47 33.75
C ARG A 492 -15.17 23.16 34.01
N LEU A 493 -14.47 22.11 34.40
CA LEU A 493 -15.07 20.83 34.76
C LEU A 493 -15.85 20.96 36.07
N ALA A 494 -15.30 21.70 37.04
CA ALA A 494 -16.01 21.99 38.29
C ALA A 494 -17.27 22.84 38.05
N GLU A 495 -17.20 23.90 37.23
CA GLU A 495 -18.37 24.71 36.83
C GLU A 495 -19.43 23.86 36.11
N ALA A 496 -19.03 22.85 35.34
CA ALA A 496 -19.91 21.94 34.63
C ALA A 496 -20.42 20.77 35.48
N GLY A 497 -20.00 20.63 36.73
CA GLY A 497 -20.43 19.57 37.64
C GLY A 497 -19.79 18.21 37.43
N TYR A 498 -18.60 18.17 36.83
CA TYR A 498 -17.84 16.94 36.56
C TYR A 498 -16.62 16.75 37.47
N ALA A 499 -16.41 17.58 38.47
CA ALA A 499 -15.35 17.49 39.49
C ALA A 499 -15.93 17.49 40.91
#